data_519e071bb5f186b0333414ea31e579aa
#
_entry.id   519e071bb5f186b0333414ea31e579aa
#
_cell.length_a   1.000
_cell.length_b   1.000
_cell.length_c   1.000
_cell.angle_alpha   90.00
_cell.angle_beta   90.00
_cell.angle_gamma   90.00
#
_symmetry.space_group_name_H-M   'P 1'
#
loop_
_entity.id
_entity.type
_entity.pdbx_description
1 polymer ?
#
loop_
_entity_poly.entity_id
_entity_poly.type
_entity_poly.pdbx_seq_one_letter_code
_entity_poly.pdbx_strand_id
1 'polypeptide(L)' 'MRAVVCGANGAMGRLLCAALGENLVGRVSIDGENGACRHFSDLPDVRPEIVIDFSHHSA' A
#
# COMPACT_ATOMS: atom_id res chain seq x y z
N MET A 1 13.58 -6.23 0.66
CA MET A 1 13.14 -4.84 0.78
C MET A 1 11.74 -4.82 1.37
N ARG A 2 11.47 -3.95 2.30
CA ARG A 2 10.13 -3.85 2.86
C ARG A 2 9.45 -2.63 2.27
N ALA A 3 8.32 -2.82 1.64
CA ALA A 3 7.62 -1.76 0.94
C ALA A 3 6.18 -1.63 1.41
N VAL A 4 5.68 -0.39 1.45
CA VAL A 4 4.28 -0.09 1.72
C VAL A 4 3.73 0.61 0.49
N VAL A 5 2.54 0.22 0.05
CA VAL A 5 1.88 0.84 -1.09
C VAL A 5 0.64 1.57 -0.61
N CYS A 6 0.58 2.87 -0.86
CA CYS A 6 -0.60 3.68 -0.62
C CYS A 6 -1.41 3.74 -1.92
N GLY A 7 -2.70 3.61 -1.83
CA GLY A 7 -3.54 3.47 -3.02
C GLY A 7 -3.52 2.03 -3.52
N ALA A 8 -3.38 1.08 -2.61
CA ALA A 8 -3.16 -0.32 -2.96
C ALA A 8 -4.30 -0.96 -3.72
N ASN A 9 -5.53 -0.46 -3.53
CA ASN A 9 -6.68 -1.04 -4.20
C ASN A 9 -6.99 -0.41 -5.55
N GLY A 10 -6.22 0.58 -5.97
CA GLY A 10 -6.36 1.12 -7.31
C GLY A 10 -5.69 0.19 -8.32
N ALA A 11 -5.90 0.45 -9.61
CA ALA A 11 -5.39 -0.42 -10.66
C ALA A 11 -3.86 -0.58 -10.61
N MET A 12 -3.16 0.53 -10.53
CA MET A 12 -1.69 0.47 -10.48
C MET A 12 -1.21 -0.06 -9.14
N GLY A 13 -1.90 0.28 -8.06
CA GLY A 13 -1.53 -0.22 -6.75
C GLY A 13 -1.62 -1.73 -6.67
N ARG A 14 -2.66 -2.32 -7.26
CA ARG A 14 -2.81 -3.77 -7.26
C ARG A 14 -1.70 -4.46 -8.05
N LEU A 15 -1.33 -3.89 -9.20
CA LEU A 15 -0.27 -4.45 -9.99
C LEU A 15 1.05 -4.39 -9.24
N LEU A 16 1.30 -3.29 -8.56
CA LEU A 16 2.54 -3.14 -7.81
C LEU A 16 2.57 -4.09 -6.61
N CYS A 17 1.45 -4.25 -5.93
CA CYS A 17 1.39 -5.17 -4.80
C CYS A 17 1.71 -6.60 -5.27
N ALA A 18 1.18 -7.00 -6.42
CA ALA A 18 1.46 -8.32 -6.95
C ALA A 18 2.93 -8.46 -7.32
N ALA A 19 3.52 -7.41 -7.88
CA ALA A 19 4.93 -7.44 -8.27
C ALA A 19 5.86 -7.50 -7.07
N LEU A 20 5.47 -6.84 -5.97
CA LEU A 20 6.32 -6.83 -4.78
C LEU A 20 6.31 -8.17 -4.05
N GLY A 21 5.20 -8.89 -4.13
CA GLY A 21 5.10 -10.19 -3.48
C GLY A 21 5.42 -10.10 -1.99
N GLU A 22 6.38 -10.87 -1.53
CA GLU A 22 6.70 -10.91 -0.12
C GLU A 22 7.46 -9.67 0.33
N ASN A 23 7.86 -8.79 -0.55
CA ASN A 23 8.45 -7.53 -0.14
C ASN A 23 7.39 -6.53 0.29
N LEU A 24 6.12 -6.80 0.01
CA LEU A 24 5.04 -5.92 0.42
C LEU A 24 4.71 -6.19 1.88
N VAL A 25 4.91 -5.21 2.74
CA VAL A 25 4.64 -5.36 4.16
C VAL A 25 3.44 -4.57 4.64
N GLY A 26 2.87 -3.72 3.79
CA GLY A 26 1.67 -2.98 4.18
C GLY A 26 0.98 -2.38 2.99
N ARG A 27 -0.35 -2.28 3.08
CA ARG A 27 -1.17 -1.68 2.04
C ARG A 27 -2.07 -0.64 2.68
N VAL A 28 -2.18 0.50 2.04
CA VAL A 28 -3.04 1.57 2.51
C VAL A 28 -4.01 1.93 1.39
N SER A 29 -5.29 1.99 1.70
CA SER A 29 -6.29 2.42 0.74
C SER A 29 -7.44 3.04 1.51
N ILE A 30 -7.98 4.14 1.01
CA ILE A 30 -9.02 4.86 1.72
C ILE A 30 -10.30 4.04 1.87
N ASP A 31 -10.51 3.03 1.04
CA ASP A 31 -11.70 2.19 1.19
C ASP A 31 -11.51 1.12 2.25
N GLY A 32 -10.29 0.88 2.72
CA GLY A 32 -10.02 -0.10 3.76
C GLY A 32 -10.32 -1.52 3.38
N GLU A 33 -10.45 -1.83 2.08
CA GLU A 33 -10.84 -3.16 1.66
C GLU A 33 -9.64 -4.02 1.30
N ASN A 34 -9.87 -5.28 1.10
CA ASN A 34 -8.84 -6.26 0.73
C ASN A 34 -7.68 -6.30 1.73
N GLY A 35 -8.00 -6.07 2.98
CA GLY A 35 -6.97 -6.13 4.02
C GLY A 35 -6.11 -4.89 4.13
N ALA A 36 -6.42 -3.83 3.38
CA ALA A 36 -5.65 -2.60 3.47
C ALA A 36 -6.11 -1.75 4.65
N CYS A 37 -5.20 -0.98 5.21
CA CYS A 37 -5.55 0.00 6.23
C CYS A 37 -5.98 1.28 5.55
N ARG A 38 -6.82 2.08 6.20
CA ARG A 38 -7.25 3.34 5.63
C ARG A 38 -6.19 4.42 5.73
N HIS A 39 -5.34 4.35 6.73
CA HIS A 39 -4.31 5.35 6.94
C HIS A 39 -2.98 4.66 7.19
N PHE A 40 -1.91 5.30 6.78
CA PHE A 40 -0.59 4.76 6.99
C PHE A 40 -0.33 4.52 8.49
N SER A 41 -0.85 5.42 9.33
CA SER A 41 -0.63 5.29 10.77
C SER A 41 -1.33 4.08 11.38
N ASP A 42 -2.26 3.46 10.66
CA ASP A 42 -2.96 2.28 11.16
C ASP A 42 -2.15 1.01 10.92
N LEU A 43 -1.07 1.08 10.17
CA LEU A 43 -0.26 -0.10 9.92
C LEU A 43 0.48 -0.50 11.17
N PRO A 44 0.73 -1.79 11.36
CA PRO A 44 1.59 -2.22 12.45
C PRO A 44 3.01 -1.70 12.19
N ASP A 45 3.89 -1.86 13.16
CA ASP A 45 5.25 -1.37 13.03
C ASP A 45 6.01 -2.25 12.03
N VAL A 46 5.91 -1.93 10.76
CA VAL A 46 6.52 -2.72 9.71
C VAL A 46 7.84 -2.16 9.23
N ARG A 47 8.16 -0.96 9.62
CA ARG A 47 9.45 -0.30 9.30
C ARG A 47 9.79 -0.42 7.81
N PRO A 48 8.98 0.16 6.94
CA PRO A 48 9.22 0.02 5.53
C PRO A 48 10.47 0.77 5.10
N GLU A 49 11.16 0.23 4.10
CA GLU A 49 12.31 0.90 3.53
C GLU A 49 11.87 1.85 2.43
N ILE A 50 10.70 1.60 1.83
CA ILE A 50 10.18 2.46 0.79
C ILE A 50 8.67 2.53 0.91
N VAL A 51 8.13 3.69 0.65
CA VAL A 51 6.68 3.90 0.60
C VAL A 51 6.36 4.42 -0.79
N ILE A 52 5.47 3.72 -1.49
CA ILE A 52 5.10 4.08 -2.84
C ILE A 52 3.65 4.55 -2.80
N ASP A 53 3.41 5.78 -3.21
CA ASP A 53 2.11 6.41 -3.05
C ASP A 53 1.42 6.61 -4.39
N PHE A 54 0.36 5.84 -4.61
CA PHE A 54 -0.54 6.03 -5.73
C PHE A 54 -1.92 6.47 -5.22
N SER A 55 -2.01 6.94 -3.99
CA SER A 55 -3.30 7.25 -3.42
C SER A 55 -3.90 8.50 -4.01
N HIS A 56 -3.07 9.40 -4.58
CA HIS A 56 -3.60 10.59 -5.11
C HIS A 56 -3.73 10.48 -6.56
N HIS A 57 -4.86 10.77 -7.08
CA HIS A 57 -5.00 10.63 -8.42
C HIS A 57 -5.82 11.65 -8.84
N SER A 58 -6.00 12.57 -8.28
CA SER A 58 -6.76 13.63 -8.58
C SER A 58 -6.93 13.82 -9.87
N ALA A 59 -6.97 13.36 -10.42
CA ALA A 59 -7.39 13.68 -11.62
C ALA A 59 -7.63 14.83 -11.95
#